data_a5f937c3f6218b335bfca27722d61790
#
_entry.id   a5f937c3f6218b335bfca27722d61790
#
_cell.length_a   1.000
_cell.length_b   1.000
_cell.length_c   1.000
_cell.angle_alpha   90.00
_cell.angle_beta   90.00
_cell.angle_gamma   90.00
#
_symmetry.space_group_name_H-M   'P 1'
#
loop_
_entity.id
_entity.type
_entity.pdbx_description
1 polymer ?
#
loop_
_entity_poly.entity_id
_entity_poly.type
_entity_poly.pdbx_seq_one_letter_code
_entity_poly.pdbx_strand_id
1 'polypeptide(L)'
;GRLNALSYAYHYRNIDSTEYYAKQAYDLSAHYNKGRAEALNNLAFTDIVKMQYDKAELRLNEIPQITDNQTELLISYVQQMRLCQRRSKNREFYEYRENAIEALKRINEERNQLNNRQQNRLRYAESEMAIVTSTYYYYVGLERQSIDAIQSIDANDLRSDTAQWLNYLYYVGSGGIITTGTQQDINQEEFDLLLRCFIHARQGDYPYFAANALEALSE
;
A
#
# COMPACT_ATOMS: atom_id res chain seq x y z
N GLY A 1 14.12 9.09 8.00
CA GLY A 1 14.32 10.49 8.41
C GLY A 1 13.04 11.31 8.33
N ARG A 2 13.08 12.59 8.79
CA ARG A 2 11.89 13.47 8.79
C ARG A 2 11.30 13.67 7.39
N LEU A 3 12.14 13.82 6.35
CA LEU A 3 11.68 14.00 4.97
C LEU A 3 10.94 12.76 4.44
N ASN A 4 11.43 11.56 4.73
CA ASN A 4 10.71 10.34 4.36
C ASN A 4 9.35 10.24 5.07
N ALA A 5 9.28 10.64 6.34
CA ALA A 5 8.02 10.68 7.08
C ALA A 5 7.04 11.71 6.49
N LEU A 6 7.54 12.89 6.07
CA LEU A 6 6.72 13.87 5.35
C LEU A 6 6.26 13.33 4.00
N SER A 7 7.14 12.73 3.21
CA SER A 7 6.76 12.09 1.96
C SER A 7 5.63 11.09 2.17
N TYR A 8 5.77 10.19 3.17
CA TYR A 8 4.73 9.23 3.50
C TYR A 8 3.41 9.89 3.95
N ALA A 9 3.46 10.95 4.75
CA ALA A 9 2.27 11.67 5.22
C ALA A 9 1.45 12.30 4.07
N TYR A 10 2.07 12.52 2.91
CA TYR A 10 1.40 13.01 1.70
C TYR A 10 0.94 11.89 0.75
N HIS A 11 1.26 10.62 1.01
CA HIS A 11 0.67 9.51 0.25
C HIS A 11 -0.86 9.64 0.25
N TYR A 12 -1.48 9.45 -0.92
CA TYR A 12 -2.93 9.59 -1.11
C TYR A 12 -3.55 10.98 -0.86
N ARG A 13 -2.74 11.99 -0.40
CA ARG A 13 -3.16 13.38 -0.26
C ARG A 13 -2.70 14.24 -1.42
N ASN A 14 -1.39 14.27 -1.66
CA ASN A 14 -0.78 15.08 -2.68
C ASN A 14 0.48 14.39 -3.23
N ILE A 15 0.36 13.85 -4.44
CA ILE A 15 1.44 13.05 -5.04
C ILE A 15 2.70 13.88 -5.35
N ASP A 16 2.54 15.16 -5.69
CA ASP A 16 3.68 16.04 -5.99
C ASP A 16 4.45 16.39 -4.71
N SER A 17 3.75 16.62 -3.60
CA SER A 17 4.39 16.78 -2.29
C SER A 17 5.08 15.49 -1.85
N THR A 18 4.47 14.32 -2.08
CA THR A 18 5.09 13.02 -1.83
C THR A 18 6.41 12.91 -2.58
N GLU A 19 6.41 13.18 -3.87
CA GLU A 19 7.61 13.13 -4.73
C GLU A 19 8.66 14.14 -4.28
N TYR A 20 8.27 15.37 -4.01
CA TYR A 20 9.18 16.42 -3.57
C TYR A 20 9.97 16.03 -2.32
N TYR A 21 9.28 15.60 -1.26
CA TYR A 21 9.94 15.20 -0.03
C TYR A 21 10.77 13.91 -0.18
N ALA A 22 10.32 12.97 -1.04
CA ALA A 22 11.08 11.77 -1.34
C ALA A 22 12.39 12.07 -2.09
N LYS A 23 12.38 13.00 -3.06
CA LYS A 23 13.58 13.46 -3.76
C LYS A 23 14.57 14.12 -2.79
N GLN A 24 14.09 15.03 -1.94
CA GLN A 24 14.93 15.65 -0.93
C GLN A 24 15.54 14.63 0.03
N ALA A 25 14.77 13.61 0.43
CA ALA A 25 15.27 12.54 1.28
C ALA A 25 16.33 11.69 0.56
N TYR A 26 16.11 11.39 -0.72
CA TYR A 26 17.05 10.64 -1.53
C TYR A 26 18.39 11.37 -1.71
N ASP A 27 18.35 12.65 -2.08
CA ASP A 27 19.53 13.49 -2.26
C ASP A 27 20.35 13.60 -0.97
N LEU A 28 19.70 13.85 0.17
CA LEU A 28 20.36 13.90 1.46
C LEU A 28 20.91 12.54 1.92
N SER A 29 20.32 11.43 1.49
CA SER A 29 20.78 10.10 1.86
C SER A 29 22.20 9.80 1.38
N ALA A 30 22.62 10.41 0.28
CA ALA A 30 23.99 10.30 -0.25
C ALA A 30 25.04 10.82 0.75
N HIS A 31 24.69 11.83 1.56
CA HIS A 31 25.59 12.43 2.53
C HIS A 31 25.58 11.70 3.90
N TYR A 32 24.46 11.11 4.26
CA TYR A 32 24.26 10.55 5.62
C TYR A 32 24.22 9.02 5.66
N ASN A 33 24.27 8.36 4.52
CA ASN A 33 24.16 6.91 4.35
C ASN A 33 23.00 6.28 5.14
N LYS A 34 21.85 6.98 5.22
CA LYS A 34 20.65 6.54 5.94
C LYS A 34 19.37 6.94 5.19
N GLY A 35 18.39 6.05 5.18
CA GLY A 35 17.05 6.32 4.68
C GLY A 35 16.92 6.33 3.16
N ARG A 36 17.93 5.86 2.42
CA ARG A 36 17.92 5.79 0.95
C ARG A 36 16.86 4.78 0.44
N ALA A 37 16.81 3.60 1.03
CA ALA A 37 15.82 2.58 0.68
C ALA A 37 14.39 3.08 0.91
N GLU A 38 14.13 3.75 2.05
CA GLU A 38 12.83 4.37 2.33
C GLU A 38 12.48 5.48 1.30
N ALA A 39 13.46 6.30 0.91
CA ALA A 39 13.27 7.33 -0.11
C ALA A 39 12.97 6.72 -1.49
N LEU A 40 13.67 5.66 -1.87
CA LEU A 40 13.41 4.92 -3.11
C LEU A 40 12.02 4.27 -3.12
N ASN A 41 11.59 3.68 -2.00
CA ASN A 41 10.23 3.16 -1.86
C ASN A 41 9.18 4.27 -2.05
N ASN A 42 9.36 5.44 -1.45
CA ASN A 42 8.44 6.56 -1.61
C ASN A 42 8.45 7.10 -3.06
N LEU A 43 9.61 7.17 -3.71
CA LEU A 43 9.71 7.57 -5.12
C LEU A 43 9.08 6.54 -6.06
N ALA A 44 9.28 5.25 -5.81
CA ALA A 44 8.66 4.20 -6.60
C ALA A 44 7.13 4.24 -6.49
N PHE A 45 6.59 4.51 -5.29
CA PHE A 45 5.16 4.75 -5.11
C PHE A 45 4.66 5.87 -6.03
N THR A 46 5.35 7.02 -6.08
CA THR A 46 4.96 8.14 -6.94
C THR A 46 5.05 7.79 -8.42
N ASP A 47 6.11 7.08 -8.82
CA ASP A 47 6.29 6.63 -10.20
C ASP A 47 5.17 5.65 -10.63
N ILE A 48 4.75 4.73 -9.75
CA ILE A 48 3.61 3.82 -10.01
C ILE A 48 2.31 4.60 -10.18
N VAL A 49 2.02 5.54 -9.29
CA VAL A 49 0.81 6.39 -9.36
C VAL A 49 0.80 7.23 -10.64
N LYS A 50 1.97 7.75 -11.06
CA LYS A 50 2.14 8.51 -12.31
C LYS A 50 2.27 7.62 -13.56
N MET A 51 2.07 6.30 -13.44
CA MET A 51 2.21 5.31 -14.52
C MET A 51 3.61 5.26 -15.17
N GLN A 52 4.64 5.72 -14.47
CA GLN A 52 6.05 5.68 -14.90
C GLN A 52 6.67 4.34 -14.49
N TYR A 53 6.12 3.23 -15.00
CA TYR A 53 6.41 1.88 -14.51
C TYR A 53 7.87 1.46 -14.67
N ASP A 54 8.52 1.82 -15.78
CA ASP A 54 9.95 1.47 -15.99
C ASP A 54 10.85 2.15 -14.96
N LYS A 55 10.51 3.40 -14.62
CA LYS A 55 11.25 4.16 -13.62
C LYS A 55 11.02 3.60 -12.21
N ALA A 56 9.79 3.20 -11.90
CA ALA A 56 9.47 2.53 -10.65
C ALA A 56 10.27 1.22 -10.52
N GLU A 57 10.29 0.39 -11.57
CA GLU A 57 11.03 -0.88 -11.59
C GLU A 57 12.53 -0.68 -11.33
N LEU A 58 13.16 0.31 -11.97
CA LEU A 58 14.57 0.64 -11.74
C LEU A 58 14.87 0.98 -10.28
N ARG A 59 14.00 1.80 -9.65
CA ARG A 59 14.18 2.17 -8.24
C ARG A 59 13.97 1.00 -7.29
N LEU A 60 12.95 0.18 -7.54
CA LEU A 60 12.65 -0.98 -6.71
C LEU A 60 13.76 -2.04 -6.78
N ASN A 61 14.38 -2.21 -7.97
CA ASN A 61 15.50 -3.14 -8.17
C ASN A 61 16.78 -2.68 -7.48
N GLU A 62 16.95 -1.39 -7.19
CA GLU A 62 18.10 -0.85 -6.43
C GLU A 62 18.01 -1.21 -4.95
N ILE A 63 16.81 -1.30 -4.36
CA ILE A 63 16.60 -1.41 -2.92
C ILE A 63 17.28 -2.64 -2.31
N PRO A 64 17.15 -3.87 -2.84
CA PRO A 64 17.80 -5.04 -2.28
C PRO A 64 19.34 -5.00 -2.34
N GLN A 65 19.91 -4.11 -3.17
CA GLN A 65 21.35 -3.97 -3.32
C GLN A 65 21.97 -3.02 -2.28
N ILE A 66 21.13 -2.20 -1.62
CA ILE A 66 21.60 -1.13 -0.74
C ILE A 66 21.14 -1.29 0.70
N THR A 67 20.27 -2.26 1.03
CA THR A 67 19.77 -2.46 2.38
C THR A 67 19.44 -3.93 2.65
N ASP A 68 19.63 -4.32 3.90
CA ASP A 68 19.19 -5.58 4.51
C ASP A 68 17.96 -5.37 5.44
N ASN A 69 17.45 -4.16 5.54
CA ASN A 69 16.29 -3.82 6.36
C ASN A 69 15.04 -4.53 5.83
N GLN A 70 14.57 -5.54 6.55
CA GLN A 70 13.48 -6.40 6.11
C GLN A 70 12.16 -5.64 5.91
N THR A 71 11.88 -4.58 6.66
CA THR A 71 10.68 -3.74 6.47
C THR A 71 10.73 -2.98 5.13
N GLU A 72 11.89 -2.41 4.77
CA GLU A 72 12.03 -1.71 3.48
C GLU A 72 12.05 -2.68 2.30
N LEU A 73 12.60 -3.89 2.47
CA LEU A 73 12.52 -4.97 1.49
C LEU A 73 11.08 -5.44 1.29
N LEU A 74 10.34 -5.66 2.37
CA LEU A 74 8.90 -6.01 2.32
C LEU A 74 8.11 -4.97 1.53
N ILE A 75 8.27 -3.67 1.83
CA ILE A 75 7.60 -2.59 1.10
C ILE A 75 7.97 -2.61 -0.38
N SER A 76 9.26 -2.81 -0.69
CA SER A 76 9.72 -2.92 -2.08
C SER A 76 9.06 -4.08 -2.82
N TYR A 77 9.00 -5.26 -2.22
CA TYR A 77 8.36 -6.43 -2.83
C TYR A 77 6.85 -6.21 -3.03
N VAL A 78 6.16 -5.61 -2.07
CA VAL A 78 4.73 -5.27 -2.20
C VAL A 78 4.50 -4.29 -3.37
N GLN A 79 5.38 -3.30 -3.56
CA GLN A 79 5.29 -2.40 -4.70
C GLN A 79 5.64 -3.09 -6.02
N GLN A 80 6.59 -4.04 -6.03
CA GLN A 80 6.84 -4.90 -7.19
C GLN A 80 5.60 -5.76 -7.54
N MET A 81 4.90 -6.32 -6.54
CA MET A 81 3.63 -7.02 -6.75
C MET A 81 2.60 -6.09 -7.43
N ARG A 82 2.43 -4.86 -6.95
CA ARG A 82 1.53 -3.86 -7.55
C ARG A 82 1.94 -3.54 -8.99
N LEU A 83 3.22 -3.37 -9.26
CA LEU A 83 3.76 -3.12 -10.58
C LEU A 83 3.50 -4.30 -11.53
N CYS A 84 3.69 -5.53 -11.06
CA CYS A 84 3.38 -6.76 -11.82
C CYS A 84 1.89 -6.86 -12.14
N GLN A 85 1.01 -6.54 -11.18
CA GLN A 85 -0.43 -6.47 -11.41
C GLN A 85 -0.78 -5.49 -12.54
N ARG A 86 -0.21 -4.26 -12.51
CA ARG A 86 -0.43 -3.24 -13.54
C ARG A 86 0.07 -3.63 -14.93
N ARG A 87 1.05 -4.52 -14.99
CA ARG A 87 1.69 -4.99 -16.23
C ARG A 87 1.27 -6.41 -16.63
N SER A 88 0.33 -7.03 -15.92
CA SER A 88 -0.13 -8.42 -16.14
C SER A 88 1.03 -9.45 -16.11
N LYS A 89 2.04 -9.21 -15.28
CA LYS A 89 3.18 -10.10 -15.06
C LYS A 89 2.86 -11.11 -13.95
N ASN A 90 2.02 -12.11 -14.27
CA ASN A 90 1.46 -13.02 -13.27
C ASN A 90 2.51 -13.87 -12.55
N ARG A 91 3.52 -14.37 -13.26
CA ARG A 91 4.56 -15.21 -12.66
C ARG A 91 5.39 -14.40 -11.67
N GLU A 92 5.86 -13.24 -12.09
CA GLU A 92 6.68 -12.34 -11.27
C GLU A 92 5.91 -11.84 -10.05
N PHE A 93 4.58 -11.67 -10.16
CA PHE A 93 3.73 -11.33 -9.00
C PHE A 93 3.87 -12.36 -7.89
N TYR A 94 3.79 -13.64 -8.20
CA TYR A 94 3.96 -14.71 -7.19
C TYR A 94 5.38 -14.78 -6.65
N GLU A 95 6.40 -14.58 -7.47
CA GLU A 95 7.80 -14.55 -7.03
C GLU A 95 8.03 -13.42 -6.00
N TYR A 96 7.52 -12.20 -6.26
CA TYR A 96 7.61 -11.09 -5.31
C TYR A 96 6.75 -11.31 -4.06
N ARG A 97 5.61 -11.97 -4.20
CA ARG A 97 4.78 -12.33 -3.05
C ARG A 97 5.51 -13.29 -2.10
N GLU A 98 6.18 -14.30 -2.61
CA GLU A 98 6.99 -15.22 -1.79
C GLU A 98 8.14 -14.47 -1.08
N ASN A 99 8.83 -13.57 -1.78
CA ASN A 99 9.85 -12.72 -1.19
C ASN A 99 9.28 -11.82 -0.06
N ALA A 100 8.08 -11.29 -0.26
CA ALA A 100 7.39 -10.49 0.77
C ALA A 100 7.04 -11.33 2.00
N ILE A 101 6.54 -12.55 1.82
CA ILE A 101 6.23 -13.49 2.90
C ILE A 101 7.50 -13.83 3.70
N GLU A 102 8.60 -14.10 3.02
CA GLU A 102 9.87 -14.42 3.69
C GLU A 102 10.42 -13.23 4.48
N ALA A 103 10.34 -12.02 3.92
CA ALA A 103 10.72 -10.80 4.62
C ALA A 103 9.84 -10.59 5.87
N LEU A 104 8.52 -10.78 5.75
CA LEU A 104 7.59 -10.66 6.87
C LEU A 104 7.88 -11.70 7.97
N LYS A 105 8.21 -12.93 7.59
CA LYS A 105 8.60 -13.97 8.55
C LYS A 105 9.82 -13.56 9.36
N ARG A 106 10.86 -13.04 8.72
CA ARG A 106 12.06 -12.53 9.41
C ARG A 106 11.76 -11.36 10.34
N ILE A 107 10.89 -10.44 9.92
CA ILE A 107 10.46 -9.32 10.76
C ILE A 107 9.73 -9.85 12.02
N ASN A 108 8.89 -10.86 11.87
CA ASN A 108 8.10 -11.40 12.98
C ASN A 108 8.97 -12.08 14.05
N GLU A 109 10.15 -12.60 13.71
CA GLU A 109 11.12 -13.14 14.66
C GLU A 109 11.64 -12.05 15.64
N GLU A 110 11.68 -10.78 15.17
CA GLU A 110 12.19 -9.65 15.95
C GLU A 110 11.10 -8.59 16.23
N ARG A 111 9.82 -8.89 15.99
CA ARG A 111 8.71 -7.93 16.05
C ARG A 111 8.64 -7.15 17.37
N ASN A 112 8.93 -7.81 18.49
CA ASN A 112 8.90 -7.20 19.81
C ASN A 112 10.03 -6.18 20.05
N GLN A 113 11.04 -6.15 19.20
CA GLN A 113 12.19 -5.22 19.30
C GLN A 113 11.99 -3.96 18.46
N LEU A 114 10.92 -3.92 17.64
CA LEU A 114 10.65 -2.78 16.77
C LEU A 114 10.19 -1.57 17.57
N ASN A 115 10.78 -0.41 17.29
CA ASN A 115 10.28 0.85 17.81
C ASN A 115 8.98 1.29 17.13
N ASN A 116 8.28 2.28 17.67
CA ASN A 116 6.98 2.74 17.19
C ASN A 116 6.99 3.12 15.68
N ARG A 117 8.07 3.74 15.19
CA ARG A 117 8.18 4.10 13.76
C ARG A 117 8.28 2.86 12.88
N GLN A 118 9.08 1.88 13.30
CA GLN A 118 9.22 0.61 12.57
C GLN A 118 7.92 -0.18 12.58
N GLN A 119 7.21 -0.20 13.70
CA GLN A 119 5.88 -0.83 13.79
C GLN A 119 4.85 -0.15 12.88
N ASN A 120 4.85 1.18 12.77
CA ASN A 120 3.98 1.90 11.85
C ASN A 120 4.32 1.57 10.38
N ARG A 121 5.60 1.51 10.05
CA ARG A 121 6.05 1.12 8.70
C ARG A 121 5.67 -0.33 8.37
N LEU A 122 5.77 -1.23 9.34
CA LEU A 122 5.36 -2.62 9.18
C LEU A 122 3.85 -2.73 8.96
N ARG A 123 3.02 -2.06 9.76
CA ARG A 123 1.55 -2.04 9.55
C ARG A 123 1.17 -1.54 8.16
N TYR A 124 1.84 -0.49 7.68
CA TYR A 124 1.67 -0.02 6.31
C TYR A 124 1.97 -1.15 5.31
N ALA A 125 3.11 -1.82 5.44
CA ALA A 125 3.52 -2.87 4.51
C ALA A 125 2.57 -4.09 4.54
N GLU A 126 2.14 -4.52 5.72
CA GLU A 126 1.18 -5.62 5.90
C GLU A 126 -0.17 -5.30 5.27
N SER A 127 -0.69 -4.10 5.51
CA SER A 127 -1.95 -3.62 4.94
C SER A 127 -1.89 -3.54 3.40
N GLU A 128 -0.84 -2.93 2.86
CA GLU A 128 -0.64 -2.83 1.41
C GLU A 128 -0.47 -4.22 0.75
N MET A 129 0.24 -5.13 1.41
CA MET A 129 0.40 -6.51 0.93
C MET A 129 -0.94 -7.23 0.82
N ALA A 130 -1.78 -7.11 1.85
CA ALA A 130 -3.10 -7.74 1.86
C ALA A 130 -4.01 -7.15 0.78
N ILE A 131 -4.04 -5.81 0.62
CA ILE A 131 -4.83 -5.11 -0.39
C ILE A 131 -4.36 -5.49 -1.80
N VAL A 132 -3.07 -5.45 -2.09
CA VAL A 132 -2.53 -5.80 -3.41
C VAL A 132 -2.78 -7.27 -3.73
N THR A 133 -2.63 -8.16 -2.76
CA THR A 133 -2.91 -9.59 -2.93
C THR A 133 -4.40 -9.84 -3.20
N SER A 134 -5.28 -9.24 -2.40
CA SER A 134 -6.73 -9.35 -2.57
C SER A 134 -7.16 -8.84 -3.95
N THR A 135 -6.72 -7.65 -4.33
CA THR A 135 -7.03 -7.05 -5.63
C THR A 135 -6.56 -7.92 -6.79
N TYR A 136 -5.35 -8.46 -6.71
CA TYR A 136 -4.83 -9.34 -7.74
C TYR A 136 -5.67 -10.62 -7.86
N TYR A 137 -5.99 -11.28 -6.73
CA TYR A 137 -6.79 -12.49 -6.73
C TYR A 137 -8.21 -12.26 -7.27
N TYR A 138 -8.81 -11.11 -6.97
CA TYR A 138 -10.09 -10.73 -7.54
C TYR A 138 -10.02 -10.66 -9.07
N TYR A 139 -9.03 -9.96 -9.64
CA TYR A 139 -8.87 -9.83 -11.10
C TYR A 139 -8.58 -11.13 -11.83
N VAL A 140 -7.97 -12.11 -11.19
CA VAL A 140 -7.71 -13.43 -11.79
C VAL A 140 -8.78 -14.47 -11.46
N GLY A 141 -9.91 -14.06 -10.84
CA GLY A 141 -11.06 -14.93 -10.56
C GLY A 141 -10.89 -15.86 -9.36
N LEU A 142 -9.97 -15.56 -8.45
CA LEU A 142 -9.73 -16.31 -7.23
C LEU A 142 -10.46 -15.65 -6.04
N GLU A 143 -11.80 -15.58 -6.10
CA GLU A 143 -12.63 -14.81 -5.17
C GLU A 143 -12.42 -15.17 -3.71
N ARG A 144 -12.38 -16.46 -3.37
CA ARG A 144 -12.19 -16.90 -1.99
C ARG A 144 -10.84 -16.45 -1.44
N GLN A 145 -9.77 -16.61 -2.20
CA GLN A 145 -8.44 -16.16 -1.81
C GLN A 145 -8.35 -14.63 -1.70
N SER A 146 -9.11 -13.91 -2.53
CA SER A 146 -9.24 -12.46 -2.43
C SER A 146 -9.84 -12.04 -1.08
N ILE A 147 -10.94 -12.68 -0.68
CA ILE A 147 -11.61 -12.44 0.60
C ILE A 147 -10.67 -12.79 1.77
N ASP A 148 -10.05 -13.96 1.73
CA ASP A 148 -9.13 -14.42 2.79
C ASP A 148 -7.97 -13.42 2.96
N ALA A 149 -7.45 -12.87 1.86
CA ALA A 149 -6.36 -11.90 1.91
C ALA A 149 -6.76 -10.59 2.57
N ILE A 150 -7.94 -10.02 2.26
CA ILE A 150 -8.37 -8.76 2.87
C ILE A 150 -8.82 -8.94 4.31
N GLN A 151 -9.42 -10.07 4.65
CA GLN A 151 -9.84 -10.39 6.02
C GLN A 151 -8.66 -10.65 6.96
N SER A 152 -7.43 -10.84 6.43
CA SER A 152 -6.23 -10.93 7.26
C SER A 152 -5.86 -9.60 7.95
N ILE A 153 -6.47 -8.47 7.51
CA ILE A 153 -6.25 -7.16 8.10
C ILE A 153 -7.14 -6.98 9.35
N ASP A 154 -6.56 -6.65 10.49
CA ASP A 154 -7.32 -6.09 11.60
C ASP A 154 -7.57 -4.59 11.36
N ALA A 155 -8.81 -4.25 11.01
CA ALA A 155 -9.22 -2.88 10.74
C ALA A 155 -9.02 -1.94 11.96
N ASN A 156 -9.00 -2.47 13.19
CA ASN A 156 -8.75 -1.66 14.38
C ASN A 156 -7.31 -1.22 14.47
N ASP A 157 -6.38 -2.04 14.04
CA ASP A 157 -4.94 -1.70 13.99
C ASP A 157 -4.66 -0.58 12.99
N LEU A 158 -5.48 -0.46 11.94
CA LEU A 158 -5.31 0.58 10.91
C LEU A 158 -5.77 1.97 11.35
N ARG A 159 -6.60 2.10 12.39
CA ARG A 159 -7.15 3.41 12.83
C ARG A 159 -6.09 4.42 13.20
N SER A 160 -4.88 3.98 13.55
CA SER A 160 -3.74 4.86 13.83
C SER A 160 -3.06 5.41 12.56
N ASP A 161 -3.36 4.85 11.39
CA ASP A 161 -2.89 5.32 10.08
C ASP A 161 -4.12 5.62 9.21
N THR A 162 -4.49 6.88 9.16
CA THR A 162 -5.70 7.33 8.46
C THR A 162 -5.71 6.94 6.99
N ALA A 163 -4.56 7.02 6.30
CA ALA A 163 -4.48 6.66 4.89
C ALA A 163 -4.75 5.17 4.66
N GLN A 164 -4.18 4.31 5.50
CA GLN A 164 -4.39 2.87 5.39
C GLN A 164 -5.80 2.46 5.80
N TRP A 165 -6.36 3.11 6.80
CA TRP A 165 -7.74 2.88 7.20
C TRP A 165 -8.73 3.28 6.11
N LEU A 166 -8.56 4.43 5.46
CA LEU A 166 -9.38 4.86 4.32
C LEU A 166 -9.22 3.91 3.12
N ASN A 167 -8.00 3.47 2.85
CA ASN A 167 -7.72 2.51 1.80
C ASN A 167 -8.48 1.19 2.03
N TYR A 168 -8.45 0.68 3.27
CA TYR A 168 -9.22 -0.50 3.67
C TYR A 168 -10.73 -0.29 3.50
N LEU A 169 -11.29 0.80 4.04
CA LEU A 169 -12.73 1.10 3.93
C LEU A 169 -13.19 1.15 2.47
N TYR A 170 -12.39 1.81 1.62
CA TYR A 170 -12.69 1.90 0.20
C TYR A 170 -12.66 0.53 -0.48
N TYR A 171 -11.59 -0.24 -0.29
CA TYR A 171 -11.46 -1.55 -0.93
C TYR A 171 -12.53 -2.54 -0.49
N VAL A 172 -12.87 -2.57 0.79
CA VAL A 172 -13.90 -3.48 1.30
C VAL A 172 -15.29 -3.03 0.84
N GLY A 173 -15.54 -1.72 0.82
CA GLY A 173 -16.84 -1.17 0.43
C GLY A 173 -17.11 -1.15 -1.07
N SER A 174 -16.06 -1.06 -1.92
CA SER A 174 -16.22 -0.92 -3.38
C SER A 174 -16.01 -2.21 -4.16
N GLY A 175 -15.51 -3.26 -3.53
CA GLY A 175 -14.95 -4.39 -4.26
C GLY A 175 -15.89 -5.54 -4.55
N GLY A 176 -17.13 -5.57 -4.06
CA GLY A 176 -17.90 -6.80 -4.05
C GLY A 176 -17.15 -7.96 -3.37
N ILE A 177 -16.09 -7.62 -2.59
CA ILE A 177 -15.23 -8.58 -1.92
C ILE A 177 -15.98 -9.29 -0.80
N ILE A 178 -16.99 -8.61 -0.23
CA ILE A 178 -17.85 -9.16 0.83
C ILE A 178 -19.03 -9.92 0.22
N THR A 179 -19.46 -9.56 -0.98
CA THR A 179 -20.57 -10.21 -1.66
C THR A 179 -20.09 -11.16 -2.71
N THR A 180 -20.46 -12.41 -2.58
CA THR A 180 -20.21 -13.50 -3.51
C THR A 180 -20.61 -13.17 -4.94
N GLY A 181 -19.67 -12.74 -5.77
CA GLY A 181 -19.58 -13.06 -7.20
C GLY A 181 -20.69 -12.67 -8.16
N THR A 182 -21.68 -11.87 -7.77
CA THR A 182 -22.67 -11.30 -8.69
C THR A 182 -22.60 -9.78 -8.57
N GLN A 183 -22.52 -9.14 -9.70
CA GLN A 183 -22.72 -7.69 -9.87
C GLN A 183 -24.14 -7.35 -9.38
N GLN A 184 -24.31 -7.29 -8.09
CA GLN A 184 -25.56 -6.91 -7.43
C GLN A 184 -25.34 -5.55 -6.77
N ASP A 185 -26.44 -4.83 -6.56
CA ASP A 185 -26.47 -3.57 -5.85
C ASP A 185 -25.62 -3.62 -4.57
N ILE A 186 -24.87 -2.55 -4.31
CA ILE A 186 -24.09 -2.37 -3.09
C ILE A 186 -24.99 -2.70 -1.89
N ASN A 187 -24.59 -3.66 -1.06
CA ASN A 187 -25.35 -3.98 0.13
C ASN A 187 -25.20 -2.86 1.19
N GLN A 188 -26.04 -2.89 2.22
CA GLN A 188 -26.05 -1.85 3.25
C GLN A 188 -24.70 -1.72 3.97
N GLU A 189 -23.98 -2.82 4.19
CA GLU A 189 -22.67 -2.81 4.85
C GLU A 189 -21.59 -2.15 3.98
N GLU A 190 -21.57 -2.48 2.69
CA GLU A 190 -20.68 -1.85 1.71
C GLU A 190 -20.96 -0.36 1.58
N PHE A 191 -22.24 0.02 1.50
CA PHE A 191 -22.67 1.42 1.50
C PHE A 191 -22.19 2.18 2.74
N ASP A 192 -22.34 1.61 3.93
CA ASP A 192 -21.90 2.22 5.17
C ASP A 192 -20.39 2.39 5.24
N LEU A 193 -19.61 1.43 4.70
CA LEU A 193 -18.16 1.51 4.60
C LEU A 193 -17.72 2.62 3.64
N LEU A 194 -18.34 2.71 2.47
CA LEU A 194 -18.06 3.76 1.48
C LEU A 194 -18.43 5.15 2.01
N LEU A 195 -19.59 5.27 2.66
CA LEU A 195 -20.02 6.54 3.27
C LEU A 195 -19.05 6.98 4.37
N ARG A 196 -18.60 6.06 5.22
CA ARG A 196 -17.58 6.34 6.24
C ARG A 196 -16.26 6.73 5.61
N CYS A 197 -15.83 6.04 4.54
CA CYS A 197 -14.64 6.41 3.78
C CYS A 197 -14.75 7.85 3.25
N PHE A 198 -15.86 8.19 2.60
CA PHE A 198 -16.10 9.53 2.07
C PHE A 198 -16.03 10.61 3.16
N ILE A 199 -16.75 10.44 4.26
CA ILE A 199 -16.80 11.42 5.35
C ILE A 199 -15.40 11.66 5.94
N HIS A 200 -14.69 10.60 6.30
CA HIS A 200 -13.37 10.74 6.91
C HIS A 200 -12.30 11.22 5.92
N ALA A 201 -12.40 10.84 4.64
CA ALA A 201 -11.53 11.34 3.59
C ALA A 201 -11.70 12.86 3.39
N ARG A 202 -12.93 13.36 3.42
CA ARG A 202 -13.22 14.80 3.36
C ARG A 202 -12.69 15.55 4.57
N GLN A 203 -12.86 15.01 5.77
CA GLN A 203 -12.37 15.60 7.01
C GLN A 203 -10.84 15.63 7.09
N GLY A 204 -10.18 14.61 6.57
CA GLY A 204 -8.74 14.43 6.63
C GLY A 204 -7.95 14.99 5.43
N ASP A 205 -8.63 15.60 4.46
CA ASP A 205 -8.03 16.10 3.21
C ASP A 205 -7.35 15.00 2.38
N TYR A 206 -8.11 13.92 2.10
CA TYR A 206 -7.73 12.83 1.23
C TYR A 206 -8.60 12.81 -0.04
N PRO A 207 -8.35 13.71 -1.02
CA PRO A 207 -9.23 13.90 -2.19
C PRO A 207 -9.37 12.64 -3.03
N TYR A 208 -8.34 11.82 -3.13
CA TYR A 208 -8.38 10.56 -3.86
C TYR A 208 -9.46 9.61 -3.32
N PHE A 209 -9.46 9.34 -2.01
CA PHE A 209 -10.45 8.45 -1.40
C PHE A 209 -11.85 9.07 -1.37
N ALA A 210 -11.94 10.39 -1.20
CA ALA A 210 -13.24 11.08 -1.25
C ALA A 210 -13.89 10.98 -2.63
N ALA A 211 -13.13 11.17 -3.71
CA ALA A 211 -13.63 11.07 -5.07
C ALA A 211 -14.05 9.63 -5.41
N ASN A 212 -13.19 8.67 -5.15
CA ASN A 212 -13.47 7.27 -5.48
C ASN A 212 -14.63 6.68 -4.65
N ALA A 213 -14.73 7.03 -3.36
CA ALA A 213 -15.86 6.58 -2.54
C ALA A 213 -17.18 7.21 -3.02
N LEU A 214 -17.17 8.48 -3.43
CA LEU A 214 -18.35 9.15 -3.98
C LEU A 214 -18.78 8.53 -5.32
N GLU A 215 -17.82 8.21 -6.19
CA GLU A 215 -18.08 7.52 -7.45
C GLU A 215 -18.76 6.18 -7.20
N ALA A 216 -18.17 5.33 -6.33
CA ALA A 216 -18.72 4.03 -5.98
C ALA A 216 -20.12 4.11 -5.32
N LEU A 217 -20.41 5.18 -4.55
CA LEU A 217 -21.73 5.41 -3.96
C LEU A 217 -22.78 5.86 -4.99
N SER A 218 -22.37 6.30 -6.18
CA SER A 218 -23.25 6.81 -7.25
C SER A 218 -23.64 5.76 -8.29
N GLU A 219 -22.97 4.61 -8.29
CA GLU A 219 -23.26 3.45 -9.15
C GLU A 219 -24.38 2.57 -8.59
#